data_5e21a6f067682bb5263f16637eea0282
#
_entry.id   5e21a6f067682bb5263f16637eea0282
#
_cell.length_a   1.000
_cell.length_b   1.000
_cell.length_c   1.000
_cell.angle_alpha   90.00
_cell.angle_beta   90.00
_cell.angle_gamma   90.00
#
_symmetry.space_group_name_H-M   'P 1'
#
loop_
_entity.id
_entity.type
_entity.pdbx_description
1 polymer ?
#
loop_
_entity_poly.entity_id
_entity_poly.type
_entity_poly.pdbx_seq_one_letter_code
_entity_poly.pdbx_strand_id
1 'polypeptide(L)'
;MKPEPQLEIRHGYADVGAVRLHYVECGSGDELVILLHGFPEFWYSWRHQLPVLGKHYHVVAPDMRGFNLSDKPPRVADYVIELLVADVLGLLKHFGKSRAAIVAHDWGAGVAWALAQRHPEVVSKLAALQVPLPAAWRDNMTFAQLRRSWYMFFFQLPRIPEWWASANNFARVDEMYRKTSFRPGAFSNKDIEIYKEAVVQPA
;
A
#
# COMPACT_ATOMS: atom_id res chain seq x y z
N MET A 1 11.90 -17.62 -29.81
CA MET A 1 12.30 -16.89 -28.56
C MET A 1 12.02 -17.84 -27.40
N LYS A 2 13.02 -18.15 -26.57
CA LYS A 2 12.78 -18.87 -25.33
C LYS A 2 11.95 -17.93 -24.44
N PRO A 3 10.91 -18.42 -23.73
CA PRO A 3 10.20 -17.59 -22.76
C PRO A 3 11.22 -17.09 -21.72
N GLU A 4 11.23 -15.78 -21.50
CA GLU A 4 12.03 -15.23 -20.39
C GLU A 4 11.63 -15.94 -19.09
N PRO A 5 12.57 -16.34 -18.23
CA PRO A 5 12.23 -16.94 -16.95
C PRO A 5 11.34 -15.97 -16.15
N GLN A 6 10.19 -16.46 -15.78
CA GLN A 6 9.23 -15.70 -14.98
C GLN A 6 9.89 -15.51 -13.61
N LEU A 7 10.16 -14.24 -13.23
CA LEU A 7 10.76 -13.93 -11.93
C LEU A 7 9.81 -14.37 -10.82
N GLU A 8 10.32 -15.14 -9.89
CA GLU A 8 9.58 -15.66 -8.75
C GLU A 8 9.29 -14.53 -7.74
N ILE A 9 8.04 -14.47 -7.30
CA ILE A 9 7.62 -13.63 -6.18
C ILE A 9 7.79 -14.45 -4.91
N ARG A 10 8.66 -13.99 -3.99
CA ARG A 10 8.93 -14.65 -2.73
C ARG A 10 8.26 -13.89 -1.59
N HIS A 11 7.71 -14.62 -0.63
CA HIS A 11 7.10 -14.09 0.59
C HIS A 11 8.12 -14.04 1.72
N GLY A 12 8.07 -13.00 2.54
CA GLY A 12 8.92 -12.85 3.71
C GLY A 12 8.26 -12.01 4.80
N TYR A 13 8.94 -11.91 5.92
CA TYR A 13 8.53 -11.09 7.06
C TYR A 13 9.71 -10.25 7.56
N ALA A 14 9.43 -9.01 7.93
CA ALA A 14 10.39 -8.08 8.51
C ALA A 14 9.91 -7.58 9.87
N ASP A 15 10.74 -7.72 10.89
CA ASP A 15 10.52 -7.07 12.18
C ASP A 15 11.01 -5.62 12.09
N VAL A 16 10.05 -4.67 12.05
CA VAL A 16 10.34 -3.25 11.81
C VAL A 16 10.14 -2.39 13.08
N GLY A 17 10.50 -2.93 14.21
CA GLY A 17 10.34 -2.32 15.52
C GLY A 17 9.22 -2.96 16.32
N ALA A 18 8.11 -2.26 16.53
CA ALA A 18 7.00 -2.78 17.35
C ALA A 18 6.05 -3.72 16.59
N VAL A 19 6.22 -3.87 15.28
CA VAL A 19 5.36 -4.69 14.42
C VAL A 19 6.18 -5.54 13.47
N ARG A 20 5.60 -6.65 13.06
CA ARG A 20 6.11 -7.53 12.03
C ARG A 20 5.29 -7.31 10.76
N LEU A 21 5.96 -6.93 9.67
CA LEU A 21 5.33 -6.75 8.37
C LEU A 21 5.57 -7.98 7.49
N HIS A 22 4.52 -8.47 6.88
CA HIS A 22 4.61 -9.36 5.75
C HIS A 22 4.99 -8.54 4.51
N TYR A 23 5.80 -9.10 3.63
CA TYR A 23 6.10 -8.52 2.34
C TYR A 23 6.26 -9.61 1.27
N VAL A 24 6.16 -9.18 0.02
CA VAL A 24 6.66 -9.97 -1.10
C VAL A 24 7.82 -9.24 -1.75
N GLU A 25 8.74 -10.02 -2.30
CA GLU A 25 9.90 -9.49 -3.03
C GLU A 25 10.09 -10.17 -4.37
N CYS A 26 10.70 -9.45 -5.31
CA CYS A 26 11.00 -9.94 -6.64
C CYS A 26 12.27 -9.28 -7.18
N GLY A 27 13.08 -10.05 -7.89
CA GLY A 27 14.37 -9.58 -8.42
C GLY A 27 15.48 -9.54 -7.37
N SER A 28 16.67 -9.12 -7.82
CA SER A 28 17.90 -9.09 -7.00
C SER A 28 18.86 -7.97 -7.42
N GLY A 29 18.33 -6.91 -8.03
CA GLY A 29 19.12 -5.73 -8.40
C GLY A 29 19.69 -4.99 -7.18
N ASP A 30 20.74 -4.19 -7.39
CA ASP A 30 21.38 -3.44 -6.30
C ASP A 30 20.51 -2.34 -5.71
N GLU A 31 19.69 -1.69 -6.54
CA GLU A 31 18.77 -0.66 -6.09
C GLU A 31 17.49 -1.29 -5.52
N LEU A 32 17.11 -0.87 -4.31
CA LEU A 32 15.85 -1.26 -3.68
C LEU A 32 14.71 -0.35 -4.16
N VAL A 33 13.58 -0.98 -4.52
CA VAL A 33 12.31 -0.31 -4.81
C VAL A 33 11.27 -0.80 -3.83
N ILE A 34 10.66 0.08 -3.07
CA ILE A 34 9.55 -0.25 -2.14
C ILE A 34 8.25 0.23 -2.75
N LEU A 35 7.25 -0.67 -2.83
CA LEU A 35 5.93 -0.42 -3.39
C LEU A 35 4.89 -0.37 -2.26
N LEU A 36 4.39 0.82 -1.92
CA LEU A 36 3.41 1.01 -0.84
C LEU A 36 1.99 1.07 -1.41
N HIS A 37 1.13 0.17 -0.96
CA HIS A 37 -0.26 0.07 -1.40
C HIS A 37 -1.19 1.06 -0.67
N GLY A 38 -2.44 1.17 -1.13
CA GLY A 38 -3.50 1.96 -0.53
C GLY A 38 -4.54 1.16 0.24
N PHE A 39 -5.69 1.78 0.51
CA PHE A 39 -6.85 1.16 1.15
C PHE A 39 -7.94 0.86 0.09
N PRO A 40 -8.59 -0.29 0.15
CA PRO A 40 -8.38 -1.47 1.00
C PRO A 40 -7.52 -2.55 0.31
N GLU A 41 -6.35 -2.13 -0.12
CA GLU A 41 -5.42 -2.95 -0.90
C GLU A 41 -4.37 -3.64 0.01
N PHE A 42 -3.47 -4.40 -0.63
CA PHE A 42 -2.30 -5.03 -0.04
C PHE A 42 -1.26 -5.29 -1.14
N TRP A 43 -0.15 -5.98 -0.87
CA TRP A 43 0.92 -6.21 -1.83
C TRP A 43 0.43 -6.65 -3.23
N TYR A 44 -0.70 -7.35 -3.31
CA TYR A 44 -1.27 -7.89 -4.55
C TYR A 44 -1.65 -6.82 -5.58
N SER A 45 -1.85 -5.58 -5.15
CA SER A 45 -2.05 -4.44 -6.06
C SER A 45 -0.89 -4.25 -7.02
N TRP A 46 0.31 -4.65 -6.59
CA TRP A 46 1.55 -4.53 -7.33
C TRP A 46 1.95 -5.80 -8.11
N ARG A 47 1.08 -6.83 -8.17
CA ARG A 47 1.37 -8.13 -8.80
C ARG A 47 1.86 -8.06 -10.24
N HIS A 48 1.45 -7.03 -10.97
CA HIS A 48 1.87 -6.82 -12.36
C HIS A 48 3.16 -6.00 -12.48
N GLN A 49 3.43 -5.09 -11.53
CA GLN A 49 4.63 -4.27 -11.49
C GLN A 49 5.85 -5.02 -10.94
N LEU A 50 5.64 -5.89 -9.96
CA LEU A 50 6.68 -6.69 -9.32
C LEU A 50 7.58 -7.43 -10.34
N PRO A 51 7.06 -8.27 -11.25
CA PRO A 51 7.92 -9.01 -12.19
C PRO A 51 8.55 -8.11 -13.26
N VAL A 52 7.96 -6.96 -13.57
CA VAL A 52 8.52 -6.02 -14.55
C VAL A 52 9.69 -5.26 -13.96
N LEU A 53 9.50 -4.68 -12.77
CA LEU A 53 10.56 -3.94 -12.05
C LEU A 53 11.66 -4.87 -11.54
N GLY A 54 11.29 -6.10 -11.13
CA GLY A 54 12.22 -7.11 -10.63
C GLY A 54 13.29 -7.56 -11.65
N LYS A 55 13.09 -7.27 -12.94
CA LYS A 55 14.11 -7.50 -13.97
C LYS A 55 15.37 -6.64 -13.76
N HIS A 56 15.23 -5.49 -13.09
CA HIS A 56 16.29 -4.49 -12.96
C HIS A 56 16.59 -4.11 -11.51
N TYR A 57 15.65 -4.33 -10.59
CA TYR A 57 15.70 -3.87 -9.21
C TYR A 57 15.46 -5.02 -8.24
N HIS A 58 15.83 -4.83 -6.98
CA HIS A 58 15.26 -5.59 -5.88
C HIS A 58 13.97 -4.89 -5.47
N VAL A 59 12.81 -5.50 -5.74
CA VAL A 59 11.50 -4.90 -5.53
C VAL A 59 10.83 -5.53 -4.33
N VAL A 60 10.36 -4.73 -3.40
CA VAL A 60 9.67 -5.16 -2.18
C VAL A 60 8.31 -4.48 -2.10
N ALA A 61 7.25 -5.25 -1.92
CA ALA A 61 5.91 -4.77 -1.68
C ALA A 61 5.42 -5.29 -0.32
N PRO A 62 5.49 -4.49 0.75
CA PRO A 62 4.95 -4.88 2.04
C PRO A 62 3.43 -4.84 2.05
N ASP A 63 2.81 -5.66 2.89
CA ASP A 63 1.52 -5.34 3.46
C ASP A 63 1.76 -4.30 4.55
N MET A 64 1.20 -3.11 4.39
CA MET A 64 1.38 -2.07 5.38
C MET A 64 0.75 -2.50 6.71
N ARG A 65 1.20 -1.92 7.81
CA ARG A 65 0.64 -2.12 9.16
C ARG A 65 -0.88 -2.08 9.13
N GLY A 66 -1.53 -3.10 9.70
CA GLY A 66 -2.98 -3.23 9.74
C GLY A 66 -3.61 -3.96 8.54
N PHE A 67 -2.80 -4.35 7.54
CA PHE A 67 -3.32 -4.99 6.33
C PHE A 67 -2.84 -6.45 6.20
N ASN A 68 -3.71 -7.27 5.61
CA ASN A 68 -3.49 -8.66 5.22
C ASN A 68 -2.72 -9.48 6.28
N LEU A 69 -1.50 -9.90 6.01
CA LEU A 69 -0.68 -10.78 6.87
C LEU A 69 0.27 -10.01 7.81
N SER A 70 0.29 -8.68 7.75
CA SER A 70 1.04 -7.85 8.69
C SER A 70 0.31 -7.69 10.03
N ASP A 71 1.06 -7.38 11.08
CA ASP A 71 0.50 -7.10 12.40
C ASP A 71 -0.53 -5.98 12.37
N LYS A 72 -1.57 -6.15 13.19
CA LYS A 72 -2.71 -5.24 13.33
C LYS A 72 -2.86 -4.77 14.78
N PRO A 73 -2.04 -3.81 15.23
CA PRO A 73 -2.16 -3.25 16.57
C PRO A 73 -3.57 -2.72 16.84
N PRO A 74 -4.14 -2.93 18.04
CA PRO A 74 -5.57 -2.65 18.28
C PRO A 74 -5.89 -1.18 18.51
N ARG A 75 -4.89 -0.32 18.76
CA ARG A 75 -5.12 1.08 19.13
C ARG A 75 -5.00 1.98 17.90
N VAL A 76 -5.91 2.93 17.72
CA VAL A 76 -5.85 3.94 16.66
C VAL A 76 -4.52 4.72 16.67
N ALA A 77 -3.98 4.98 17.87
CA ALA A 77 -2.69 5.65 18.03
C ALA A 77 -1.50 4.89 17.43
N ASP A 78 -1.64 3.59 17.17
CA ASP A 78 -0.59 2.77 16.57
C ASP A 78 -0.51 2.96 15.04
N TYR A 79 -1.40 3.78 14.45
CA TYR A 79 -1.47 4.07 13.02
C TYR A 79 -1.17 5.52 12.65
N VAL A 80 -0.55 6.28 13.55
CA VAL A 80 -0.11 7.64 13.23
C VAL A 80 0.98 7.62 12.17
N ILE A 81 1.05 8.69 11.39
CA ILE A 81 1.94 8.76 10.22
C ILE A 81 3.41 8.53 10.57
N GLU A 82 3.83 8.93 11.77
CA GLU A 82 5.18 8.74 12.30
C GLU A 82 5.56 7.26 12.39
N LEU A 83 4.63 6.43 12.86
CA LEU A 83 4.86 4.99 12.99
C LEU A 83 4.84 4.30 11.62
N LEU A 84 3.98 4.74 10.70
CA LEU A 84 3.97 4.23 9.33
C LEU A 84 5.25 4.58 8.56
N VAL A 85 5.81 5.77 8.80
CA VAL A 85 7.13 6.17 8.28
C VAL A 85 8.24 5.31 8.90
N ALA A 86 8.17 5.08 10.24
CA ALA A 86 9.13 4.23 10.93
C ALA A 86 9.14 2.79 10.40
N ASP A 87 7.99 2.26 9.96
CA ASP A 87 7.91 0.95 9.32
C ASP A 87 8.73 0.90 8.02
N VAL A 88 8.66 1.94 7.19
CA VAL A 88 9.45 2.01 5.95
C VAL A 88 10.94 2.12 6.26
N LEU A 89 11.32 2.91 7.27
CA LEU A 89 12.71 2.97 7.73
C LEU A 89 13.19 1.62 8.28
N GLY A 90 12.32 0.89 8.97
CA GLY A 90 12.57 -0.47 9.43
C GLY A 90 12.79 -1.46 8.28
N LEU A 91 12.01 -1.35 7.20
CA LEU A 91 12.22 -2.15 5.98
C LEU A 91 13.58 -1.85 5.34
N LEU A 92 13.98 -0.58 5.21
CA LEU A 92 15.30 -0.20 4.72
C LEU A 92 16.42 -0.88 5.53
N LYS A 93 16.29 -0.82 6.87
CA LYS A 93 17.24 -1.47 7.77
C LYS A 93 17.26 -2.99 7.60
N HIS A 94 16.06 -3.63 7.48
CA HIS A 94 15.92 -5.07 7.28
C HIS A 94 16.67 -5.55 6.01
N PHE A 95 16.55 -4.79 4.92
CA PHE A 95 17.23 -5.09 3.67
C PHE A 95 18.68 -4.56 3.59
N GLY A 96 19.21 -3.96 4.67
CA GLY A 96 20.58 -3.43 4.71
C GLY A 96 20.81 -2.28 3.74
N LYS A 97 19.77 -1.51 3.41
CA LYS A 97 19.85 -0.40 2.46
C LYS A 97 19.72 0.95 3.18
N SER A 98 20.53 1.92 2.76
CA SER A 98 20.48 3.29 3.28
C SER A 98 19.42 4.14 2.59
N ARG A 99 18.97 3.75 1.38
CA ARG A 99 18.00 4.48 0.57
C ARG A 99 17.26 3.56 -0.39
N ALA A 100 16.06 3.96 -0.81
CA ALA A 100 15.28 3.25 -1.82
C ALA A 100 14.55 4.21 -2.75
N ALA A 101 14.14 3.70 -3.92
CA ALA A 101 13.08 4.33 -4.68
C ALA A 101 11.72 3.91 -4.08
N ILE A 102 10.82 4.86 -3.91
CA ILE A 102 9.49 4.63 -3.34
C ILE A 102 8.45 4.84 -4.44
N VAL A 103 7.63 3.84 -4.67
CA VAL A 103 6.42 3.94 -5.51
C VAL A 103 5.23 3.69 -4.61
N ALA A 104 4.26 4.58 -4.62
CA ALA A 104 3.21 4.53 -3.63
C ALA A 104 1.86 4.99 -4.20
N HIS A 105 0.78 4.41 -3.72
CA HIS A 105 -0.59 4.66 -4.13
C HIS A 105 -1.47 4.95 -2.92
N ASP A 106 -2.40 5.89 -3.03
CA ASP A 106 -3.42 6.22 -2.02
C ASP A 106 -2.82 6.46 -0.62
N TRP A 107 -3.19 5.70 0.42
CA TRP A 107 -2.61 5.80 1.77
C TRP A 107 -1.10 5.62 1.78
N GLY A 108 -0.58 4.67 0.99
CA GLY A 108 0.86 4.50 0.84
C GLY A 108 1.54 5.76 0.30
N ALA A 109 0.88 6.50 -0.61
CA ALA A 109 1.43 7.76 -1.11
C ALA A 109 1.48 8.85 -0.01
N GLY A 110 0.51 8.87 0.91
CA GLY A 110 0.56 9.72 2.09
C GLY A 110 1.79 9.44 2.97
N VAL A 111 2.07 8.16 3.22
CA VAL A 111 3.28 7.73 3.95
C VAL A 111 4.55 8.09 3.19
N ALA A 112 4.59 7.87 1.87
CA ALA A 112 5.73 8.18 1.03
C ALA A 112 6.05 9.69 0.99
N TRP A 113 5.03 10.56 0.94
CA TRP A 113 5.20 12.00 1.07
C TRP A 113 5.75 12.41 2.42
N ALA A 114 5.24 11.83 3.51
CA ALA A 114 5.74 12.09 4.87
C ALA A 114 7.19 11.63 5.03
N LEU A 115 7.53 10.44 4.50
CA LEU A 115 8.90 9.94 4.47
C LEU A 115 9.83 10.88 3.71
N ALA A 116 9.46 11.29 2.48
CA ALA A 116 10.29 12.16 1.65
C ALA A 116 10.51 13.56 2.26
N GLN A 117 9.53 14.08 3.02
CA GLN A 117 9.64 15.37 3.69
C GLN A 117 10.50 15.31 4.95
N ARG A 118 10.42 14.22 5.72
CA ARG A 118 11.09 14.10 7.02
C ARG A 118 12.45 13.43 6.92
N HIS A 119 12.62 12.56 5.93
CA HIS A 119 13.81 11.73 5.70
C HIS A 119 14.21 11.73 4.21
N PRO A 120 14.46 12.91 3.61
CA PRO A 120 14.81 13.00 2.19
C PRO A 120 16.06 12.20 1.82
N GLU A 121 16.96 11.99 2.76
CA GLU A 121 18.22 11.25 2.59
C GLU A 121 18.00 9.75 2.25
N VAL A 122 16.89 9.17 2.69
CA VAL A 122 16.58 7.76 2.45
C VAL A 122 15.76 7.53 1.17
N VAL A 123 15.27 8.58 0.52
CA VAL A 123 14.45 8.49 -0.69
C VAL A 123 15.30 8.84 -1.91
N SER A 124 15.59 7.84 -2.76
CA SER A 124 16.33 8.09 -4.00
C SER A 124 15.46 8.66 -5.11
N LYS A 125 14.24 8.17 -5.22
CA LYS A 125 13.20 8.60 -6.18
C LYS A 125 11.82 8.40 -5.53
N LEU A 126 10.85 9.23 -5.87
CA LEU A 126 9.47 9.09 -5.41
C LEU A 126 8.51 9.14 -6.60
N ALA A 127 7.64 8.13 -6.69
CA ALA A 127 6.47 8.12 -7.57
C ALA A 127 5.20 7.96 -6.72
N ALA A 128 4.50 9.06 -6.48
CA ALA A 128 3.23 9.07 -5.76
C ALA A 128 2.06 9.08 -6.77
N LEU A 129 1.20 8.07 -6.68
CA LEU A 129 0.07 7.85 -7.58
C LEU A 129 -1.22 8.33 -6.89
N GLN A 130 -2.02 9.14 -7.61
CA GLN A 130 -3.33 9.67 -7.22
C GLN A 130 -3.35 10.66 -6.04
N VAL A 131 -2.32 10.73 -5.21
CA VAL A 131 -2.27 11.62 -4.05
C VAL A 131 -1.22 12.70 -4.28
N PRO A 132 -1.62 13.96 -4.44
CA PRO A 132 -0.68 15.06 -4.58
C PRO A 132 0.04 15.35 -3.28
N LEU A 133 1.08 16.17 -3.34
CA LEU A 133 1.75 16.68 -2.15
C LEU A 133 0.72 17.32 -1.21
N PRO A 134 0.70 16.98 0.10
CA PRO A 134 -0.31 17.46 1.05
C PRO A 134 -0.48 18.99 1.08
N ALA A 135 0.60 19.76 0.95
CA ALA A 135 0.54 21.21 0.85
C ALA A 135 -0.21 21.66 -0.40
N ALA A 136 0.11 21.09 -1.57
CA ALA A 136 -0.56 21.41 -2.81
C ALA A 136 -2.06 21.04 -2.78
N TRP A 137 -2.40 19.92 -2.12
CA TRP A 137 -3.80 19.51 -1.96
C TRP A 137 -4.57 20.49 -1.08
N ARG A 138 -4.01 20.90 0.06
CA ARG A 138 -4.61 21.88 0.98
C ARG A 138 -4.82 23.23 0.30
N ASP A 139 -3.80 23.72 -0.41
CA ASP A 139 -3.79 25.08 -0.98
C ASP A 139 -4.71 25.19 -2.22
N ASN A 140 -5.06 24.05 -2.84
CA ASN A 140 -5.93 23.98 -4.03
C ASN A 140 -7.28 23.28 -3.75
N MET A 141 -7.67 23.14 -2.48
CA MET A 141 -8.93 22.53 -2.11
C MET A 141 -10.12 23.34 -2.63
N THR A 142 -10.96 22.71 -3.45
CA THR A 142 -12.22 23.29 -3.92
C THR A 142 -13.40 22.63 -3.24
N PHE A 143 -14.56 23.32 -3.22
CA PHE A 143 -15.81 22.72 -2.71
C PHE A 143 -16.19 21.43 -3.46
N ALA A 144 -15.95 21.39 -4.77
CA ALA A 144 -16.19 20.20 -5.58
C ALA A 144 -15.30 19.03 -5.14
N GLN A 145 -14.03 19.31 -4.83
CA GLN A 145 -13.10 18.30 -4.31
C GLN A 145 -13.52 17.82 -2.92
N LEU A 146 -13.86 18.74 -2.01
CA LEU A 146 -14.34 18.40 -0.68
C LEU A 146 -15.56 17.47 -0.74
N ARG A 147 -16.53 17.77 -1.61
CA ARG A 147 -17.72 16.93 -1.82
C ARG A 147 -17.36 15.54 -2.36
N ARG A 148 -16.36 15.43 -3.26
CA ARG A 148 -15.88 14.13 -3.76
C ARG A 148 -15.13 13.34 -2.70
N SER A 149 -14.51 14.02 -1.75
CA SER A 149 -13.71 13.43 -0.66
C SER A 149 -14.55 13.13 0.59
N TRP A 150 -15.89 13.14 0.50
CA TRP A 150 -16.81 12.88 1.63
C TRP A 150 -16.50 11.56 2.36
N TYR A 151 -16.03 10.55 1.62
CA TYR A 151 -15.69 9.24 2.16
C TYR A 151 -14.54 9.31 3.18
N MET A 152 -13.64 10.28 3.08
CA MET A 152 -12.57 10.49 4.06
C MET A 152 -13.13 10.81 5.44
N PHE A 153 -14.21 11.59 5.50
CA PHE A 153 -14.92 11.89 6.75
C PHE A 153 -15.75 10.70 7.23
N PHE A 154 -16.36 9.97 6.29
CA PHE A 154 -17.11 8.75 6.62
C PHE A 154 -16.20 7.72 7.30
N PHE A 155 -14.99 7.48 6.79
CA PHE A 155 -14.03 6.54 7.38
C PHE A 155 -13.44 7.01 8.73
N GLN A 156 -13.71 8.25 9.18
CA GLN A 156 -13.35 8.71 10.53
C GLN A 156 -14.40 8.32 11.59
N LEU A 157 -15.58 7.86 11.18
CA LEU A 157 -16.63 7.47 12.12
C LEU A 157 -16.26 6.12 12.77
N PRO A 158 -16.39 6.01 14.11
CA PRO A 158 -16.05 4.77 14.79
C PRO A 158 -17.08 3.67 14.47
N ARG A 159 -16.62 2.47 14.13
CA ARG A 159 -17.43 1.24 13.91
C ARG A 159 -18.40 1.25 12.73
N ILE A 160 -18.80 2.43 12.22
CA ILE A 160 -19.76 2.54 11.12
C ILE A 160 -19.16 2.09 9.79
N PRO A 161 -17.94 2.52 9.41
CA PRO A 161 -17.30 2.08 8.18
C PRO A 161 -17.01 0.58 8.17
N GLU A 162 -16.56 0.01 9.30
CA GLU A 162 -16.28 -1.40 9.43
C GLU A 162 -17.55 -2.25 9.27
N TRP A 163 -18.63 -1.87 9.96
CA TRP A 163 -19.92 -2.51 9.79
C TRP A 163 -20.43 -2.39 8.35
N TRP A 164 -20.32 -1.20 7.76
CA TRP A 164 -20.73 -0.96 6.38
C TRP A 164 -19.92 -1.78 5.38
N ALA A 165 -18.61 -1.90 5.55
CA ALA A 165 -17.72 -2.65 4.66
C ALA A 165 -17.93 -4.17 4.79
N SER A 166 -18.15 -4.67 6.01
CA SER A 166 -18.35 -6.11 6.29
C SER A 166 -19.75 -6.62 5.91
N ALA A 167 -20.73 -5.73 5.71
CA ALA A 167 -22.08 -6.12 5.38
C ALA A 167 -22.14 -6.96 4.08
N ASN A 168 -23.01 -7.96 4.05
CA ASN A 168 -23.25 -8.84 2.90
C ASN A 168 -21.99 -9.50 2.36
N ASN A 169 -21.16 -10.06 3.23
CA ASN A 169 -19.93 -10.74 2.85
C ASN A 169 -19.00 -9.85 1.99
N PHE A 170 -18.77 -8.63 2.46
CA PHE A 170 -17.90 -7.64 1.78
C PHE A 170 -18.33 -7.33 0.33
N ALA A 171 -19.62 -7.45 0.01
CA ALA A 171 -20.15 -7.13 -1.32
C ALA A 171 -19.82 -5.70 -1.76
N ARG A 172 -19.65 -4.77 -0.80
CA ARG A 172 -19.27 -3.37 -1.09
C ARG A 172 -17.81 -3.23 -1.51
N VAL A 173 -16.94 -4.09 -1.05
CA VAL A 173 -15.54 -4.17 -1.51
C VAL A 173 -15.53 -4.63 -2.98
N ASP A 174 -16.31 -5.66 -3.33
CA ASP A 174 -16.50 -6.10 -4.71
C ASP A 174 -17.02 -4.96 -5.60
N GLU A 175 -18.10 -4.31 -5.17
CA GLU A 175 -18.70 -3.19 -5.89
C GLU A 175 -17.71 -2.03 -6.09
N MET A 176 -16.91 -1.71 -5.09
CA MET A 176 -15.90 -0.67 -5.15
C MET A 176 -14.86 -0.98 -6.25
N TYR A 177 -14.25 -2.17 -6.26
CA TYR A 177 -13.27 -2.53 -7.29
C TYR A 177 -13.85 -2.53 -8.70
N ARG A 178 -15.08 -3.02 -8.89
CA ARG A 178 -15.73 -3.06 -10.21
C ARG A 178 -16.16 -1.68 -10.71
N LYS A 179 -16.70 -0.84 -9.84
CA LYS A 179 -17.26 0.47 -10.22
C LYS A 179 -16.23 1.59 -10.31
N THR A 180 -15.14 1.52 -9.54
CA THR A 180 -14.10 2.56 -9.57
C THR A 180 -13.03 2.27 -10.61
N SER A 181 -12.98 1.06 -11.15
CA SER A 181 -12.06 0.72 -12.22
C SER A 181 -12.46 1.38 -13.54
N PHE A 182 -11.54 2.14 -14.14
CA PHE A 182 -11.77 2.78 -15.44
C PHE A 182 -11.90 1.76 -16.58
N ARG A 183 -11.22 0.60 -16.48
CA ARG A 183 -11.29 -0.47 -17.47
C ARG A 183 -12.27 -1.56 -17.03
N PRO A 184 -13.35 -1.84 -17.77
CA PRO A 184 -14.19 -2.99 -17.50
C PRO A 184 -13.35 -4.27 -17.49
N GLY A 185 -13.53 -5.12 -16.46
CA GLY A 185 -12.80 -6.37 -16.34
C GLY A 185 -11.34 -6.26 -15.90
N ALA A 186 -10.89 -5.09 -15.39
CA ALA A 186 -9.55 -4.91 -14.82
C ALA A 186 -9.30 -5.83 -13.62
N PHE A 187 -10.35 -6.20 -12.90
CA PHE A 187 -10.32 -7.18 -11.81
C PHE A 187 -11.15 -8.40 -12.20
N SER A 188 -10.53 -9.56 -12.24
CA SER A 188 -11.22 -10.83 -12.39
C SER A 188 -12.00 -11.19 -11.11
N ASN A 189 -12.93 -12.15 -11.20
CA ASN A 189 -13.60 -12.66 -9.99
C ASN A 189 -12.59 -13.22 -8.98
N LYS A 190 -11.52 -13.86 -9.49
CA LYS A 190 -10.43 -14.38 -8.64
C LYS A 190 -9.69 -13.25 -7.91
N ASP A 191 -9.40 -12.14 -8.60
CA ASP A 191 -8.76 -10.97 -7.95
C ASP A 191 -9.64 -10.43 -6.82
N ILE A 192 -10.95 -10.31 -7.04
CA ILE A 192 -11.90 -9.82 -6.03
C ILE A 192 -11.93 -10.74 -4.80
N GLU A 193 -11.96 -12.06 -5.00
CA GLU A 193 -11.94 -12.99 -3.84
C GLU A 193 -10.61 -12.88 -3.07
N ILE A 194 -9.47 -12.74 -3.74
CA ILE A 194 -8.17 -12.53 -3.10
C ILE A 194 -8.17 -11.23 -2.25
N TYR A 195 -8.77 -10.14 -2.76
CA TYR A 195 -8.89 -8.90 -1.97
C TYR A 195 -9.83 -9.06 -0.77
N LYS A 196 -10.93 -9.79 -0.90
CA LYS A 196 -11.82 -10.09 0.22
C LYS A 196 -11.13 -10.93 1.30
N GLU A 197 -10.40 -11.98 0.88
CA GLU A 197 -9.62 -12.81 1.80
C GLU A 197 -8.61 -11.97 2.61
N ALA A 198 -7.96 -10.99 1.99
CA ALA A 198 -7.03 -10.12 2.67
C ALA A 198 -7.70 -9.20 3.71
N VAL A 199 -8.92 -8.71 3.41
CA VAL A 199 -9.66 -7.84 4.34
C VAL A 199 -10.18 -8.59 5.56
N VAL A 200 -10.49 -9.90 5.46
CA VAL A 200 -11.01 -10.70 6.58
C VAL A 200 -9.91 -11.31 7.45
N GLN A 201 -8.63 -11.10 7.14
CA GLN A 201 -7.54 -11.62 7.97
C GLN A 201 -7.66 -11.09 9.40
N PRO A 202 -7.59 -11.98 10.42
CA PRO A 202 -7.71 -11.58 11.82
C PRO A 202 -6.59 -10.63 12.24
N ALA A 203 -6.85 -9.87 13.29
CA ALA A 203 -5.86 -9.03 13.95
C ALA A 203 -4.91 -9.87 14.80
#